data_b79a3973df9fbd257771f90fe633b434
#
_entry.id   b79a3973df9fbd257771f90fe633b434
#
_cell.length_a   1.000
_cell.length_b   1.000
_cell.length_c   1.000
_cell.angle_alpha   90.00
_cell.angle_beta   90.00
_cell.angle_gamma   90.00
#
_symmetry.space_group_name_H-M   'P 1'
#
loop_
_entity.id
_entity.type
_entity.pdbx_description
1 polymer ?
#
loop_
_entity_poly.entity_id
_entity_poly.type
_entity_poly.pdbx_seq_one_letter_code
_entity_poly.pdbx_strand_id
1 'polypeptide(L)'
;NRLYLSRHPEQTNFFQTAILEKTLDAVCSTLKQDSRVLDLGCGTGYLSLGFLSRGYRLTGLDLSQEMIQAFEDSLPEELQPQAQFIVGDVEEFLLQNQEEFDVIALSAILHHLFDYESVLRKICARLSSGNQLVIFFEPLKQEVESPLRFALHRALSWLDEKLYRSEMNMRNISVLDEEYHHSDYQRQFGGIDPSRVQKILLDEGLEVLKIEKYCARRYGFHAWLANKVLKTQNTFNLLATRL
;
A
#
# COMPACT_ATOMS: atom_id res chain seq x y z
N ASN A 1 6.31 -16.67 1.83
CA ASN A 1 5.10 -15.86 1.97
C ASN A 1 4.32 -16.11 3.29
N ARG A 2 4.04 -17.36 3.70
CA ARG A 2 3.27 -17.65 4.94
C ARG A 2 3.89 -17.02 6.20
N LEU A 3 5.22 -16.99 6.33
CA LEU A 3 5.89 -16.37 7.46
C LEU A 3 5.74 -14.84 7.43
N TYR A 4 5.86 -14.22 6.25
CA TYR A 4 5.65 -12.79 6.06
C TYR A 4 4.22 -12.39 6.46
N LEU A 5 3.21 -13.06 5.91
CA LEU A 5 1.81 -12.79 6.24
C LEU A 5 1.47 -13.01 7.72
N SER A 6 2.14 -13.99 8.38
CA SER A 6 1.97 -14.20 9.82
C SER A 6 2.53 -13.03 10.66
N ARG A 7 3.56 -12.35 10.15
CA ARG A 7 4.13 -11.15 10.78
C ARG A 7 3.34 -9.88 10.50
N HIS A 8 2.50 -9.88 9.43
CA HIS A 8 1.72 -8.73 8.97
C HIS A 8 0.20 -9.05 8.96
N PRO A 9 -0.41 -9.38 10.12
CA PRO A 9 -1.83 -9.71 10.19
C PRO A 9 -2.74 -8.52 9.81
N GLU A 10 -2.22 -7.29 9.82
CA GLU A 10 -2.92 -6.11 9.32
C GLU A 10 -3.29 -6.23 7.83
N GLN A 11 -2.54 -6.97 7.03
CA GLN A 11 -2.83 -7.18 5.61
C GLN A 11 -3.95 -8.22 5.38
N THR A 12 -4.15 -9.15 6.31
CA THR A 12 -5.05 -10.30 6.12
C THR A 12 -6.33 -10.25 6.94
N ASN A 13 -6.50 -9.26 7.82
CA ASN A 13 -7.70 -9.16 8.62
C ASN A 13 -8.92 -8.70 7.78
N PHE A 14 -10.12 -9.11 8.21
CA PHE A 14 -11.37 -8.88 7.47
C PHE A 14 -11.64 -7.39 7.17
N PHE A 15 -11.23 -6.48 8.04
CA PHE A 15 -11.47 -5.05 7.87
C PHE A 15 -10.60 -4.50 6.73
N GLN A 16 -9.32 -4.84 6.73
CA GLN A 16 -8.38 -4.43 5.71
C GLN A 16 -8.68 -5.07 4.35
N THR A 17 -9.07 -6.35 4.35
CA THR A 17 -9.51 -7.04 3.13
C THR A 17 -10.71 -6.34 2.49
N ALA A 18 -11.70 -5.92 3.29
CA ALA A 18 -12.85 -5.19 2.77
C ALA A 18 -12.47 -3.82 2.15
N ILE A 19 -11.47 -3.14 2.72
CA ILE A 19 -10.94 -1.88 2.15
C ILE A 19 -10.19 -2.14 0.84
N LEU A 20 -9.37 -3.20 0.79
CA LEU A 20 -8.65 -3.61 -0.41
C LEU A 20 -9.62 -3.92 -1.55
N GLU A 21 -10.60 -4.79 -1.33
CA GLU A 21 -11.61 -5.17 -2.32
C GLU A 21 -12.36 -3.95 -2.85
N LYS A 22 -12.83 -3.06 -1.95
CA LYS A 22 -13.51 -1.82 -2.33
C LYS A 22 -12.63 -0.88 -3.16
N THR A 23 -11.33 -0.83 -2.87
CA THR A 23 -10.38 -0.02 -3.64
C THR A 23 -10.17 -0.62 -5.03
N LEU A 24 -9.93 -1.93 -5.10
CA LEU A 24 -9.78 -2.66 -6.35
C LEU A 24 -11.04 -2.54 -7.22
N ASP A 25 -12.23 -2.69 -6.66
CA ASP A 25 -13.49 -2.55 -7.38
C ASP A 25 -13.64 -1.13 -7.98
N ALA A 26 -13.27 -0.10 -7.21
CA ALA A 26 -13.31 1.28 -7.69
C ALA A 26 -12.35 1.51 -8.87
N VAL A 27 -11.12 1.00 -8.79
CA VAL A 27 -10.12 1.08 -9.86
C VAL A 27 -10.56 0.29 -11.08
N CYS A 28 -10.94 -0.96 -10.89
CA CYS A 28 -11.27 -1.89 -11.98
C CYS A 28 -12.57 -1.54 -12.71
N SER A 29 -13.47 -0.75 -12.09
CA SER A 29 -14.75 -0.36 -12.70
C SER A 29 -14.60 0.42 -14.00
N THR A 30 -13.47 1.04 -14.26
CA THR A 30 -13.18 1.84 -15.46
C THR A 30 -12.15 1.20 -16.37
N LEU A 31 -11.53 0.09 -15.97
CA LEU A 31 -10.51 -0.60 -16.76
C LEU A 31 -11.15 -1.50 -17.82
N LYS A 32 -10.42 -1.62 -18.92
CA LYS A 32 -10.74 -2.61 -19.96
C LYS A 32 -10.18 -3.97 -19.60
N GLN A 33 -10.71 -5.01 -20.21
CA GLN A 33 -10.10 -6.33 -20.12
C GLN A 33 -8.66 -6.27 -20.65
N ASP A 34 -7.75 -7.03 -20.05
CA ASP A 34 -6.32 -7.03 -20.37
C ASP A 34 -5.55 -5.72 -20.10
N SER A 35 -6.14 -4.76 -19.36
CA SER A 35 -5.42 -3.56 -18.92
C SER A 35 -4.14 -3.93 -18.18
N ARG A 36 -3.12 -3.09 -18.36
CA ARG A 36 -1.77 -3.29 -17.83
C ARG A 36 -1.59 -2.51 -16.55
N VAL A 37 -1.20 -3.20 -15.49
CA VAL A 37 -0.94 -2.65 -14.17
C VAL A 37 0.54 -2.71 -13.86
N LEU A 38 1.13 -1.60 -13.43
CA LEU A 38 2.46 -1.53 -12.84
C LEU A 38 2.29 -1.37 -11.32
N ASP A 39 2.84 -2.29 -10.54
CA ASP A 39 2.88 -2.19 -9.08
C ASP A 39 4.31 -1.90 -8.61
N LEU A 40 4.55 -0.67 -8.19
CA LEU A 40 5.85 -0.18 -7.73
C LEU A 40 6.03 -0.50 -6.24
N GLY A 41 7.04 -1.32 -5.92
CA GLY A 41 7.22 -1.87 -4.58
C GLY A 41 6.21 -2.95 -4.28
N CYS A 42 6.03 -3.91 -5.20
CA CYS A 42 4.98 -4.93 -5.12
C CYS A 42 5.15 -5.89 -3.93
N GLY A 43 6.35 -5.99 -3.33
CA GLY A 43 6.64 -6.86 -2.20
C GLY A 43 6.25 -8.31 -2.49
N THR A 44 5.47 -8.90 -1.58
CA THR A 44 4.93 -10.26 -1.73
C THR A 44 3.56 -10.31 -2.44
N GLY A 45 3.16 -9.23 -3.10
CA GLY A 45 1.98 -9.21 -3.97
C GLY A 45 0.65 -8.84 -3.31
N TYR A 46 0.68 -8.11 -2.19
CA TYR A 46 -0.54 -7.80 -1.43
C TYR A 46 -1.63 -7.10 -2.28
N LEU A 47 -1.26 -6.06 -3.01
CA LEU A 47 -2.17 -5.36 -3.94
C LEU A 47 -2.23 -6.06 -5.30
N SER A 48 -1.09 -6.50 -5.79
CA SER A 48 -0.88 -7.16 -7.09
C SER A 48 -1.79 -8.36 -7.32
N LEU A 49 -1.95 -9.26 -6.33
CA LEU A 49 -2.83 -10.43 -6.41
C LEU A 49 -4.29 -10.04 -6.66
N GLY A 50 -4.72 -8.90 -6.15
CA GLY A 50 -6.05 -8.38 -6.39
C GLY A 50 -6.31 -8.01 -7.85
N PHE A 51 -5.32 -7.48 -8.55
CA PHE A 51 -5.39 -7.20 -9.98
C PHE A 51 -5.31 -8.47 -10.82
N LEU A 52 -4.34 -9.35 -10.52
CA LEU A 52 -4.17 -10.62 -11.22
C LEU A 52 -5.42 -11.51 -11.14
N SER A 53 -6.04 -11.62 -9.97
CA SER A 53 -7.27 -12.42 -9.77
C SER A 53 -8.49 -11.85 -10.51
N ARG A 54 -8.42 -10.61 -10.97
CA ARG A 54 -9.43 -9.96 -11.82
C ARG A 54 -9.11 -10.03 -13.32
N GLY A 55 -8.00 -10.70 -13.70
CA GLY A 55 -7.62 -10.95 -15.09
C GLY A 55 -6.78 -9.84 -15.73
N TYR A 56 -6.21 -8.93 -14.95
CA TYR A 56 -5.34 -7.87 -15.48
C TYR A 56 -3.90 -8.35 -15.60
N ARG A 57 -3.14 -7.75 -16.53
CA ARG A 57 -1.71 -8.02 -16.69
C ARG A 57 -0.92 -7.18 -15.69
N LEU A 58 0.00 -7.80 -14.97
CA LEU A 58 0.79 -7.18 -13.94
C LEU A 58 2.27 -7.13 -14.30
N THR A 59 2.87 -5.96 -14.13
CA THR A 59 4.33 -5.81 -13.97
C THR A 59 4.59 -5.40 -12.52
N GLY A 60 5.19 -6.28 -11.72
CA GLY A 60 5.59 -6.03 -10.34
C GLY A 60 7.06 -5.66 -10.27
N LEU A 61 7.38 -4.52 -9.67
CA LEU A 61 8.75 -4.07 -9.40
C LEU A 61 8.98 -4.04 -7.89
N ASP A 62 10.09 -4.61 -7.44
CA ASP A 62 10.57 -4.46 -6.06
C ASP A 62 12.10 -4.43 -6.01
N LEU A 63 12.65 -3.73 -5.03
CA LEU A 63 14.09 -3.66 -4.82
C LEU A 63 14.65 -4.98 -4.27
N SER A 64 13.84 -5.74 -3.53
CA SER A 64 14.22 -6.98 -2.86
C SER A 64 13.96 -8.19 -3.75
N GLN A 65 15.04 -8.88 -4.13
CA GLN A 65 15.01 -10.18 -4.82
C GLN A 65 14.21 -11.21 -4.01
N GLU A 66 14.33 -11.19 -2.67
CA GLU A 66 13.65 -12.13 -1.77
C GLU A 66 12.14 -11.92 -1.78
N MET A 67 11.67 -10.66 -1.87
CA MET A 67 10.24 -10.35 -1.95
C MET A 67 9.67 -10.80 -3.28
N ILE A 68 10.34 -10.53 -4.38
CA ILE A 68 9.96 -11.03 -5.71
C ILE A 68 9.87 -12.55 -5.73
N GLN A 69 10.90 -13.25 -5.24
CA GLN A 69 10.90 -14.71 -5.19
C GLN A 69 9.75 -15.25 -4.33
N ALA A 70 9.50 -14.64 -3.17
CA ALA A 70 8.39 -15.04 -2.31
C ALA A 70 7.02 -14.80 -2.96
N PHE A 71 6.90 -13.78 -3.79
CA PHE A 71 5.69 -13.54 -4.58
C PHE A 71 5.53 -14.60 -5.69
N GLU A 72 6.55 -14.82 -6.49
CA GLU A 72 6.55 -15.84 -7.56
C GLU A 72 6.21 -17.23 -7.01
N ASP A 73 6.87 -17.65 -5.92
CA ASP A 73 6.64 -18.96 -5.28
C ASP A 73 5.20 -19.11 -4.73
N SER A 74 4.53 -18.01 -4.43
CA SER A 74 3.17 -18.01 -3.89
C SER A 74 2.08 -17.81 -4.94
N LEU A 75 2.47 -17.45 -6.16
CA LEU A 75 1.53 -17.14 -7.23
C LEU A 75 0.92 -18.44 -7.80
N PRO A 76 -0.43 -18.56 -7.85
CA PRO A 76 -1.09 -19.68 -8.51
C PRO A 76 -0.64 -19.84 -9.96
N GLU A 77 -0.44 -21.09 -10.42
CA GLU A 77 0.05 -21.39 -11.78
C GLU A 77 -0.78 -20.75 -12.88
N GLU A 78 -2.10 -20.67 -12.69
CA GLU A 78 -3.03 -20.06 -13.63
C GLU A 78 -2.86 -18.54 -13.79
N LEU A 79 -2.26 -17.86 -12.81
CA LEU A 79 -2.02 -16.42 -12.84
C LEU A 79 -0.62 -16.05 -13.34
N GLN A 80 0.32 -16.99 -13.33
CA GLN A 80 1.71 -16.75 -13.75
C GLN A 80 1.86 -16.17 -15.16
N PRO A 81 1.07 -16.60 -16.18
CA PRO A 81 1.19 -16.04 -17.54
C PRO A 81 0.84 -14.54 -17.65
N GLN A 82 0.14 -13.98 -16.63
CA GLN A 82 -0.29 -12.58 -16.60
C GLN A 82 0.67 -11.69 -15.78
N ALA A 83 1.68 -12.28 -15.12
CA ALA A 83 2.59 -11.59 -14.23
C ALA A 83 4.01 -11.53 -14.80
N GLN A 84 4.62 -10.37 -14.71
CA GLN A 84 6.04 -10.14 -14.96
C GLN A 84 6.65 -9.49 -13.72
N PHE A 85 7.84 -9.93 -13.32
CA PHE A 85 8.53 -9.39 -12.16
C PHE A 85 9.89 -8.82 -12.52
N ILE A 86 10.23 -7.70 -11.89
CA ILE A 86 11.48 -6.97 -12.10
C ILE A 86 12.08 -6.66 -10.74
N VAL A 87 13.33 -7.02 -10.53
CA VAL A 87 14.11 -6.58 -9.36
C VAL A 87 14.82 -5.28 -9.74
N GLY A 88 14.54 -4.19 -9.03
CA GLY A 88 15.15 -2.92 -9.36
C GLY A 88 14.64 -1.76 -8.50
N ASP A 89 15.35 -0.64 -8.64
CA ASP A 89 14.99 0.62 -8.00
C ASP A 89 13.86 1.34 -8.76
N VAL A 90 12.90 1.92 -8.03
CA VAL A 90 11.73 2.60 -8.60
C VAL A 90 12.13 3.81 -9.46
N GLU A 91 13.09 4.61 -9.00
CA GLU A 91 13.49 5.82 -9.73
C GLU A 91 14.23 5.47 -11.01
N GLU A 92 15.12 4.46 -10.94
CA GLU A 92 15.85 3.96 -12.10
C GLU A 92 14.89 3.36 -13.12
N PHE A 93 13.94 2.53 -12.68
CA PHE A 93 12.92 1.96 -13.55
C PHE A 93 12.08 3.03 -14.26
N LEU A 94 11.61 4.04 -13.53
CA LEU A 94 10.82 5.13 -14.12
C LEU A 94 11.62 5.97 -15.14
N LEU A 95 12.95 6.05 -15.03
CA LEU A 95 13.79 6.75 -15.98
C LEU A 95 14.06 5.92 -17.26
N GLN A 96 14.24 4.62 -17.12
CA GLN A 96 14.68 3.76 -18.23
C GLN A 96 13.51 3.11 -18.98
N ASN A 97 12.45 2.75 -18.28
CA ASN A 97 11.31 2.06 -18.90
C ASN A 97 10.42 3.05 -19.65
N GLN A 98 10.03 2.70 -20.88
CA GLN A 98 9.16 3.49 -21.75
C GLN A 98 7.78 2.84 -21.97
N GLU A 99 7.50 1.74 -21.27
CA GLU A 99 6.21 1.08 -21.40
C GLU A 99 5.08 1.93 -20.80
N GLU A 100 3.91 1.84 -21.41
CA GLU A 100 2.69 2.47 -20.94
C GLU A 100 1.88 1.50 -20.06
N PHE A 101 1.26 2.03 -19.03
CA PHE A 101 0.41 1.28 -18.11
C PHE A 101 -0.91 2.01 -17.92
N ASP A 102 -2.02 1.26 -17.89
CA ASP A 102 -3.34 1.81 -17.61
C ASP A 102 -3.49 2.21 -16.14
N VAL A 103 -2.79 1.49 -15.26
CA VAL A 103 -2.74 1.76 -13.82
C VAL A 103 -1.29 1.71 -13.35
N ILE A 104 -0.88 2.73 -12.60
CA ILE A 104 0.32 2.65 -11.76
C ILE A 104 -0.14 2.60 -10.30
N ALA A 105 0.27 1.55 -9.59
CA ALA A 105 -0.09 1.29 -8.21
C ALA A 105 1.14 1.37 -7.31
N LEU A 106 0.93 1.85 -6.09
CA LEU A 106 1.92 1.88 -5.01
C LEU A 106 1.23 1.42 -3.74
N SER A 107 1.79 0.43 -3.05
CA SER A 107 1.25 -0.05 -1.79
C SER A 107 2.29 -0.02 -0.69
N ALA A 108 2.12 0.85 0.29
CA ALA A 108 3.01 0.97 1.45
C ALA A 108 4.48 1.19 1.08
N ILE A 109 4.75 2.02 0.07
CA ILE A 109 6.12 2.30 -0.42
C ILE A 109 6.53 3.77 -0.29
N LEU A 110 5.59 4.74 -0.41
CA LEU A 110 5.97 6.16 -0.40
C LEU A 110 6.73 6.55 0.86
N HIS A 111 6.40 5.95 2.00
CA HIS A 111 7.06 6.24 3.26
C HIS A 111 8.50 5.70 3.36
N HIS A 112 8.90 4.81 2.45
CA HIS A 112 10.28 4.33 2.32
C HIS A 112 11.12 5.21 1.39
N LEU A 113 10.51 6.06 0.58
CA LEU A 113 11.22 6.92 -0.37
C LEU A 113 11.73 8.18 0.32
N PHE A 114 13.00 8.51 0.09
CA PHE A 114 13.60 9.73 0.62
C PHE A 114 12.92 10.98 0.03
N ASP A 115 12.79 11.05 -1.29
CA ASP A 115 12.10 12.12 -2.02
C ASP A 115 10.87 11.56 -2.77
N TYR A 116 9.84 11.17 -2.00
CA TYR A 116 8.60 10.64 -2.57
C TYR A 116 7.90 11.66 -3.49
N GLU A 117 8.11 12.97 -3.28
CA GLU A 117 7.50 14.01 -4.12
C GLU A 117 8.08 13.98 -5.54
N SER A 118 9.41 13.85 -5.67
CA SER A 118 10.06 13.67 -6.96
C SER A 118 9.59 12.41 -7.68
N VAL A 119 9.48 11.30 -6.94
CA VAL A 119 8.99 10.04 -7.50
C VAL A 119 7.54 10.16 -7.98
N LEU A 120 6.65 10.82 -7.21
CA LEU A 120 5.26 11.06 -7.63
C LEU A 120 5.21 11.87 -8.94
N ARG A 121 6.03 12.91 -9.11
CA ARG A 121 6.10 13.69 -10.35
C ARG A 121 6.54 12.83 -11.55
N LYS A 122 7.55 11.97 -11.34
CA LYS A 122 8.00 11.02 -12.38
C LYS A 122 6.88 10.04 -12.77
N ILE A 123 6.12 9.53 -11.79
CA ILE A 123 4.96 8.66 -12.02
C ILE A 123 3.88 9.41 -12.82
N CYS A 124 3.54 10.64 -12.41
CA CYS A 124 2.55 11.46 -13.12
C CYS A 124 2.94 11.67 -14.59
N ALA A 125 4.22 11.92 -14.87
CA ALA A 125 4.71 12.08 -16.24
C ALA A 125 4.59 10.79 -17.10
N ARG A 126 4.39 9.63 -16.49
CA ARG A 126 4.24 8.31 -17.16
C ARG A 126 2.79 7.91 -17.42
N LEU A 127 1.83 8.67 -16.90
CA LEU A 127 0.41 8.41 -17.06
C LEU A 127 -0.14 9.17 -18.27
N SER A 128 -0.75 8.47 -19.20
CA SER A 128 -1.53 9.03 -20.31
C SER A 128 -2.95 9.38 -19.87
N SER A 129 -3.67 10.21 -20.67
CA SER A 129 -5.04 10.61 -20.35
C SER A 129 -5.95 9.38 -20.14
N GLY A 130 -6.72 9.40 -19.05
CA GLY A 130 -7.60 8.32 -18.61
C GLY A 130 -6.92 7.24 -17.76
N ASN A 131 -5.58 7.21 -17.71
CA ASN A 131 -4.85 6.24 -16.88
C ASN A 131 -4.93 6.62 -15.40
N GLN A 132 -4.79 5.63 -14.51
CA GLN A 132 -5.04 5.80 -13.08
C GLN A 132 -3.77 5.66 -12.25
N LEU A 133 -3.73 6.41 -11.15
CA LEU A 133 -2.77 6.26 -10.05
C LEU A 133 -3.48 5.77 -8.81
N VAL A 134 -2.97 4.68 -8.22
CA VAL A 134 -3.47 4.11 -6.96
C VAL A 134 -2.37 4.17 -5.92
N ILE A 135 -2.62 4.87 -4.83
CA ILE A 135 -1.77 4.86 -3.63
C ILE A 135 -2.56 4.14 -2.55
N PHE A 136 -2.01 3.06 -2.01
CA PHE A 136 -2.70 2.18 -1.07
C PHE A 136 -1.88 1.94 0.19
N PHE A 137 -2.56 1.96 1.35
CA PHE A 137 -2.00 1.58 2.64
C PHE A 137 -0.81 2.44 3.11
N GLU A 138 -0.82 3.74 2.82
CA GLU A 138 0.26 4.63 3.26
C GLU A 138 0.02 5.17 4.67
N PRO A 139 1.05 5.28 5.52
CA PRO A 139 0.94 5.86 6.85
C PRO A 139 0.58 7.35 6.77
N LEU A 140 -0.47 7.72 7.47
CA LEU A 140 -0.97 9.08 7.55
C LEU A 140 -0.13 9.90 8.54
N LYS A 141 0.23 11.12 8.15
CA LYS A 141 0.72 12.13 9.08
C LYS A 141 -0.41 12.44 10.08
N GLN A 142 -0.22 12.02 11.34
CA GLN A 142 -1.25 12.20 12.36
C GLN A 142 -1.36 13.63 12.83
N GLU A 143 -2.53 14.24 12.62
CA GLU A 143 -2.97 15.42 13.34
C GLU A 143 -3.92 15.01 14.47
N VAL A 144 -3.54 15.29 15.71
CA VAL A 144 -4.33 14.87 16.87
C VAL A 144 -5.24 16.01 17.30
N GLU A 145 -6.51 15.94 16.93
CA GLU A 145 -7.50 16.94 17.31
C GLU A 145 -8.01 16.80 18.76
N SER A 146 -7.97 15.58 19.32
CA SER A 146 -8.52 15.29 20.65
C SER A 146 -7.56 14.48 21.53
N PRO A 147 -7.09 15.03 22.67
CA PRO A 147 -6.23 14.30 23.60
C PRO A 147 -6.84 12.99 24.11
N LEU A 148 -8.16 12.95 24.34
CA LEU A 148 -8.85 11.73 24.78
C LEU A 148 -8.83 10.65 23.70
N ARG A 149 -9.14 11.00 22.45
CA ARG A 149 -9.06 10.04 21.33
C ARG A 149 -7.64 9.54 21.11
N PHE A 150 -6.64 10.39 21.27
CA PHE A 150 -5.24 10.01 21.21
C PHE A 150 -4.87 9.03 22.31
N ALA A 151 -5.28 9.28 23.56
CA ALA A 151 -5.03 8.36 24.66
C ALA A 151 -5.69 6.98 24.43
N LEU A 152 -6.93 6.95 23.96
CA LEU A 152 -7.64 5.72 23.60
C LEU A 152 -6.98 5.00 22.42
N HIS A 153 -6.54 5.73 21.40
CA HIS A 153 -5.78 5.18 20.29
C HIS A 153 -4.48 4.54 20.75
N ARG A 154 -3.74 5.21 21.66
CA ARG A 154 -2.52 4.67 22.26
C ARG A 154 -2.77 3.41 23.09
N ALA A 155 -3.83 3.41 23.90
CA ALA A 155 -4.21 2.23 24.70
C ALA A 155 -4.56 1.04 23.79
N LEU A 156 -5.30 1.28 22.71
CA LEU A 156 -5.63 0.24 21.73
C LEU A 156 -4.37 -0.26 20.99
N SER A 157 -3.43 0.62 20.66
CA SER A 157 -2.15 0.24 20.04
C SER A 157 -1.31 -0.63 20.96
N TRP A 158 -1.26 -0.31 22.25
CA TRP A 158 -0.57 -1.10 23.24
C TRP A 158 -1.20 -2.51 23.41
N LEU A 159 -2.54 -2.59 23.36
CA LEU A 159 -3.24 -3.86 23.40
C LEU A 159 -2.94 -4.72 22.15
N ASP A 160 -3.00 -4.10 20.96
CA ASP A 160 -2.62 -4.73 19.68
C ASP A 160 -1.22 -5.34 19.76
N GLU A 161 -0.26 -4.56 20.27
CA GLU A 161 1.13 -5.00 20.38
C GLU A 161 1.30 -6.16 21.35
N LYS A 162 0.63 -6.10 22.51
CA LYS A 162 0.68 -7.21 23.49
C LYS A 162 0.09 -8.50 22.93
N LEU A 163 -1.04 -8.42 22.27
CA LEU A 163 -1.68 -9.59 21.67
C LEU A 163 -0.80 -10.19 20.56
N TYR A 164 -0.25 -9.32 19.71
CA TYR A 164 0.65 -9.73 18.63
C TYR A 164 1.90 -10.45 19.17
N ARG A 165 2.60 -9.87 20.13
CA ARG A 165 3.79 -10.50 20.75
C ARG A 165 3.45 -11.85 21.41
N SER A 166 2.29 -11.93 22.07
CA SER A 166 1.82 -13.18 22.65
C SER A 166 1.53 -14.24 21.59
N GLU A 167 0.88 -13.85 20.49
CA GLU A 167 0.59 -14.75 19.37
C GLU A 167 1.86 -15.23 18.67
N MET A 168 2.81 -14.34 18.38
CA MET A 168 4.08 -14.70 17.76
C MET A 168 4.89 -15.63 18.64
N ASN A 169 4.92 -15.38 19.94
CA ASN A 169 5.59 -16.26 20.90
C ASN A 169 4.96 -17.66 20.94
N MET A 170 3.62 -17.75 20.96
CA MET A 170 2.92 -19.06 20.91
C MET A 170 3.20 -19.83 19.63
N ARG A 171 3.45 -19.14 18.53
CA ARG A 171 3.76 -19.73 17.22
C ARG A 171 5.25 -20.00 16.99
N ASN A 172 6.12 -19.69 17.96
CA ASN A 172 7.58 -19.71 17.82
C ASN A 172 8.10 -18.87 16.64
N ILE A 173 7.45 -17.74 16.37
CA ILE A 173 7.86 -16.79 15.32
C ILE A 173 8.58 -15.62 16.00
N SER A 174 9.82 -15.35 15.61
CA SER A 174 10.55 -14.17 16.08
C SER A 174 9.88 -12.89 15.58
N VAL A 175 9.61 -11.97 16.51
CA VAL A 175 9.22 -10.60 16.16
C VAL A 175 10.46 -9.87 15.66
N LEU A 176 10.37 -9.23 14.49
CA LEU A 176 11.44 -8.36 13.98
C LEU A 176 11.35 -7.04 14.74
N ASP A 177 12.21 -6.89 15.76
CA ASP A 177 12.35 -5.63 16.50
C ASP A 177 13.39 -4.73 15.76
N GLU A 178 13.02 -3.48 15.53
CA GLU A 178 13.87 -2.30 15.27
C GLU A 178 14.58 -2.14 13.90
N GLU A 179 15.01 -3.16 13.18
CA GLU A 179 15.72 -2.97 11.90
C GLU A 179 14.86 -2.35 10.78
N TYR A 180 13.54 -2.53 10.84
CA TYR A 180 12.59 -1.97 9.87
C TYR A 180 12.43 -0.45 9.97
N HIS A 181 12.79 0.17 11.10
CA HIS A 181 12.57 1.61 11.32
C HIS A 181 13.56 2.49 10.56
N HIS A 182 14.72 1.98 10.16
CA HIS A 182 15.73 2.78 9.45
C HIS A 182 15.37 3.06 7.99
N SER A 183 14.56 2.21 7.36
CA SER A 183 14.08 2.39 5.98
C SER A 183 12.79 3.22 5.88
N ASP A 184 12.13 3.49 7.01
CA ASP A 184 10.86 4.25 7.06
C ASP A 184 11.12 5.77 7.13
N TYR A 185 11.73 6.36 6.10
CA TYR A 185 12.12 7.77 6.10
C TYR A 185 10.99 8.72 6.50
N GLN A 186 9.80 8.56 5.93
CA GLN A 186 8.71 9.50 6.17
C GLN A 186 8.01 9.27 7.52
N ARG A 187 8.08 8.08 8.10
CA ARG A 187 7.56 7.82 9.46
C ARG A 187 8.31 8.62 10.52
N GLN A 188 9.59 8.90 10.31
CA GLN A 188 10.38 9.77 11.20
C GLN A 188 9.81 11.20 11.23
N PHE A 189 9.14 11.63 10.15
CA PHE A 189 8.46 12.92 10.03
C PHE A 189 6.94 12.84 10.30
N GLY A 190 6.47 11.73 10.87
CA GLY A 190 5.07 11.52 11.25
C GLY A 190 4.18 10.88 10.18
N GLY A 191 4.74 10.43 9.05
CA GLY A 191 4.01 9.81 7.94
C GLY A 191 3.80 10.75 6.74
N ILE A 192 3.03 10.31 5.77
CA ILE A 192 2.73 11.07 4.55
C ILE A 192 1.52 11.99 4.77
N ASP A 193 1.60 13.22 4.27
CA ASP A 193 0.46 14.14 4.25
C ASP A 193 -0.33 13.98 2.94
N PRO A 194 -1.57 13.43 2.99
CA PRO A 194 -2.38 13.24 1.79
C PRO A 194 -2.73 14.56 1.07
N SER A 195 -2.81 15.68 1.80
CA SER A 195 -3.08 16.98 1.19
C SER A 195 -1.89 17.45 0.35
N ARG A 196 -0.66 17.13 0.79
CA ARG A 196 0.53 17.40 0.02
C ARG A 196 0.60 16.53 -1.23
N VAL A 197 0.29 15.23 -1.10
CA VAL A 197 0.18 14.31 -2.24
C VAL A 197 -0.87 14.83 -3.24
N GLN A 198 -2.08 15.15 -2.77
CA GLN A 198 -3.15 15.69 -3.60
C GLN A 198 -2.70 16.93 -4.37
N LYS A 199 -2.02 17.87 -3.71
CA LYS A 199 -1.51 19.07 -4.36
C LYS A 199 -0.55 18.75 -5.49
N ILE A 200 0.41 17.84 -5.25
CA ILE A 200 1.37 17.41 -6.29
C ILE A 200 0.62 16.82 -7.50
N LEU A 201 -0.32 15.93 -7.26
CA LEU A 201 -1.08 15.29 -8.34
C LEU A 201 -1.88 16.31 -9.18
N LEU A 202 -2.52 17.28 -8.52
CA LEU A 202 -3.24 18.36 -9.20
C LEU A 202 -2.29 19.26 -10.00
N ASP A 203 -1.15 19.64 -9.42
CA ASP A 203 -0.12 20.45 -10.11
C ASP A 203 0.44 19.72 -11.35
N GLU A 204 0.47 18.38 -11.33
CA GLU A 204 0.91 17.54 -12.45
C GLU A 204 -0.24 17.13 -13.40
N GLY A 205 -1.46 17.66 -13.23
CA GLY A 205 -2.60 17.46 -14.14
C GLY A 205 -3.37 16.15 -13.95
N LEU A 206 -3.36 15.59 -12.73
CA LEU A 206 -4.26 14.50 -12.35
C LEU A 206 -5.47 15.04 -11.58
N GLU A 207 -6.61 14.42 -11.77
CA GLU A 207 -7.79 14.60 -10.92
C GLU A 207 -7.77 13.57 -9.79
N VAL A 208 -7.87 14.01 -8.53
CA VAL A 208 -7.99 13.11 -7.38
C VAL A 208 -9.45 12.73 -7.19
N LEU A 209 -9.78 11.50 -7.52
CA LEU A 209 -11.14 10.95 -7.45
C LEU A 209 -11.56 10.63 -6.03
N LYS A 210 -10.60 10.17 -5.20
CA LYS A 210 -10.90 9.74 -3.83
C LYS A 210 -9.67 9.76 -2.95
N ILE A 211 -9.86 10.22 -1.70
CA ILE A 211 -8.93 9.99 -0.58
C ILE A 211 -9.74 9.32 0.52
N GLU A 212 -9.35 8.12 0.94
CA GLU A 212 -9.97 7.38 2.03
C GLU A 212 -9.00 7.27 3.19
N LYS A 213 -9.33 7.92 4.32
CA LYS A 213 -8.53 7.87 5.54
C LYS A 213 -9.18 6.91 6.53
N TYR A 214 -8.38 6.06 7.14
CA TYR A 214 -8.86 5.06 8.09
C TYR A 214 -7.79 4.69 9.11
N CYS A 215 -8.14 3.86 10.08
CA CYS A 215 -7.20 3.30 11.04
C CYS A 215 -6.95 1.83 10.71
N ALA A 216 -5.77 1.52 10.19
CA ALA A 216 -5.30 0.15 10.05
C ALA A 216 -4.85 -0.39 11.42
N ARG A 217 -5.14 -1.65 11.68
CA ARG A 217 -4.77 -2.39 12.88
C ARG A 217 -4.48 -3.84 12.53
N ARG A 218 -3.66 -4.51 13.34
CA ARG A 218 -3.35 -5.93 13.16
C ARG A 218 -4.60 -6.82 13.22
N TYR A 219 -5.53 -6.50 14.14
CA TYR A 219 -6.74 -7.29 14.34
C TYR A 219 -7.97 -6.55 13.80
N GLY A 220 -8.77 -7.25 13.00
CA GLY A 220 -9.92 -6.68 12.32
C GLY A 220 -10.96 -6.07 13.26
N PHE A 221 -11.21 -6.66 14.44
CA PHE A 221 -12.10 -6.08 15.44
C PHE A 221 -11.54 -4.78 16.02
N HIS A 222 -10.24 -4.70 16.29
CA HIS A 222 -9.59 -3.47 16.75
C HIS A 222 -9.60 -2.39 15.66
N ALA A 223 -9.41 -2.78 14.39
CA ALA A 223 -9.57 -1.87 13.26
C ALA A 223 -11.01 -1.34 13.17
N TRP A 224 -11.99 -2.22 13.27
CA TRP A 224 -13.41 -1.84 13.30
C TRP A 224 -13.71 -0.86 14.45
N LEU A 225 -13.27 -1.15 15.68
CA LEU A 225 -13.44 -0.29 16.85
C LEU A 225 -12.79 1.08 16.65
N ALA A 226 -11.55 1.11 16.17
CA ALA A 226 -10.80 2.34 15.90
C ALA A 226 -11.52 3.23 14.89
N ASN A 227 -12.07 2.65 13.82
CA ASN A 227 -12.74 3.39 12.75
C ASN A 227 -14.17 3.81 13.12
N LYS A 228 -14.98 2.90 13.68
CA LYS A 228 -16.41 3.15 13.92
C LYS A 228 -16.69 3.90 15.21
N VAL A 229 -15.91 3.61 16.27
CA VAL A 229 -16.14 4.16 17.61
C VAL A 229 -15.17 5.31 17.91
N LEU A 230 -13.86 5.06 17.79
CA LEU A 230 -12.84 6.06 18.14
C LEU A 230 -12.66 7.10 17.04
N LYS A 231 -13.01 6.78 15.79
CA LYS A 231 -12.83 7.63 14.59
C LYS A 231 -11.40 8.14 14.48
N THR A 232 -10.44 7.25 14.77
CA THR A 232 -9.02 7.53 14.61
C THR A 232 -8.55 7.12 13.22
N GLN A 233 -7.49 7.75 12.74
CA GLN A 233 -6.92 7.52 11.41
C GLN A 233 -5.40 7.44 11.54
N ASN A 234 -4.78 6.49 10.83
CA ASN A 234 -3.32 6.36 10.76
C ASN A 234 -2.85 5.92 9.37
N THR A 235 -3.78 5.74 8.44
CA THR A 235 -3.52 5.20 7.10
C THR A 235 -4.44 5.88 6.10
N PHE A 236 -3.99 6.03 4.86
CA PHE A 236 -4.86 6.50 3.78
C PHE A 236 -4.64 5.72 2.49
N ASN A 237 -5.66 5.75 1.64
CA ASN A 237 -5.62 5.35 0.23
C ASN A 237 -6.00 6.54 -0.62
N LEU A 238 -5.46 6.61 -1.84
CA LEU A 238 -5.77 7.65 -2.81
C LEU A 238 -5.94 7.03 -4.20
N LEU A 239 -6.97 7.47 -4.91
CA LEU A 239 -7.21 7.15 -6.32
C LEU A 239 -7.25 8.46 -7.11
N ALA A 240 -6.48 8.52 -8.19
CA ALA A 240 -6.44 9.65 -9.11
C ALA A 240 -6.45 9.16 -10.56
N THR A 241 -6.84 10.03 -11.47
CA THR A 241 -6.81 9.78 -12.92
C THR A 241 -6.14 10.93 -13.64
N ARG A 242 -5.45 10.64 -14.74
CA ARG A 242 -4.88 11.65 -15.63
C ARG A 242 -5.98 12.29 -16.46
N LEU A 243 -6.06 13.62 -16.45
CA LEU A 243 -7.02 14.37 -17.28
C LEU A 243 -6.64 14.35 -18.76
#